data_27464db2caa3b99e99d9a9efdc6a7210
#
_entry.id   27464db2caa3b99e99d9a9efdc6a7210
#
_cell.length_a   1.000
_cell.length_b   1.000
_cell.length_c   1.000
_cell.angle_alpha   90.00
_cell.angle_beta   90.00
_cell.angle_gamma   90.00
#
_symmetry.space_group_name_H-M   'P 1'
#
loop_
_entity.id
_entity.type
_entity.pdbx_description
1 polymer ?
#
loop_
_entity_poly.entity_id
_entity_poly.type
_entity_poly.pdbx_seq_one_letter_code
_entity_poly.pdbx_strand_id
1 'polypeptide(L)'
;MMTNKVRFSIMMFLQYAIWGAWTTALGAHLEKIGFSGSEIAGIYGCMWLACIVAPFIGGQVADRLMQSQQFLGIAHIAGAYLLYQTSIQTDFTPMWWYMMAHCLLYAPTLVLTNSICFRHLGNADEEFGKIRVWGAIGWIAIGWIVTFVRSNWQTENLTGMSDLLVIAAVVSAIMGIYSFTLPKTEPIKDSQDPLAFIKAFGMLKDRNFLIFMLVAFVVTTCLLYTSDAADE
;
A
#
# COMPACT_ATOMS: atom_id res chain seq x y z
N MET A 1 18.68 6.50 -20.97
CA MET A 1 18.38 5.90 -19.64
C MET A 1 17.45 6.81 -18.88
N MET A 2 16.35 6.31 -18.32
CA MET A 2 15.47 7.10 -17.45
C MET A 2 16.22 7.54 -16.19
N THR A 3 16.01 8.79 -15.75
CA THR A 3 16.62 9.28 -14.51
C THR A 3 15.98 8.58 -13.30
N ASN A 4 16.69 8.46 -12.17
CA ASN A 4 16.15 7.85 -10.96
C ASN A 4 14.87 8.54 -10.48
N LYS A 5 14.75 9.88 -10.65
CA LYS A 5 13.54 10.63 -10.30
C LYS A 5 12.31 10.10 -11.05
N VAL A 6 12.41 9.91 -12.36
CA VAL A 6 11.30 9.36 -13.16
C VAL A 6 10.96 7.93 -12.73
N ARG A 7 11.98 7.10 -12.48
CA ARG A 7 11.77 5.72 -12.02
C ARG A 7 11.02 5.68 -10.67
N PHE A 8 11.39 6.55 -9.74
CA PHE A 8 10.74 6.60 -8.43
C PHE A 8 9.34 7.23 -8.50
N SER A 9 9.12 8.19 -9.39
CA SER A 9 7.78 8.74 -9.65
C SER A 9 6.83 7.67 -10.17
N ILE A 10 7.27 6.82 -11.12
CA ILE A 10 6.48 5.69 -11.61
C ILE A 10 6.24 4.66 -10.50
N MET A 11 7.27 4.34 -9.70
CA MET A 11 7.15 3.46 -8.55
C MET A 11 6.08 3.96 -7.56
N MET A 12 6.11 5.23 -7.18
CA MET A 12 5.12 5.82 -6.28
C MET A 12 3.72 5.83 -6.90
N PHE A 13 3.61 6.17 -8.18
CA PHE A 13 2.35 6.12 -8.91
C PHE A 13 1.72 4.72 -8.83
N LEU A 14 2.45 3.68 -9.22
CA LEU A 14 1.96 2.30 -9.22
C LEU A 14 1.65 1.81 -7.80
N GLN A 15 2.52 2.11 -6.83
CA GLN A 15 2.33 1.73 -5.43
C GLN A 15 0.98 2.19 -4.88
N TYR A 16 0.64 3.45 -5.08
CA TYR A 16 -0.62 4.01 -4.55
C TYR A 16 -1.83 3.76 -5.46
N ALA A 17 -1.62 3.51 -6.75
CA ALA A 17 -2.68 3.07 -7.65
C ALA A 17 -3.24 1.70 -7.26
N ILE A 18 -2.39 0.76 -6.79
CA ILE A 18 -2.86 -0.55 -6.28
C ILE A 18 -3.85 -0.36 -5.14
N TRP A 19 -3.51 0.47 -4.17
CA TRP A 19 -4.36 0.71 -3.01
C TRP A 19 -5.62 1.49 -3.38
N GLY A 20 -5.49 2.56 -4.18
CA GLY A 20 -6.61 3.37 -4.64
C GLY A 20 -7.63 2.62 -5.49
N ALA A 21 -7.21 1.55 -6.20
CA ALA A 21 -8.10 0.79 -7.08
C ALA A 21 -9.26 0.12 -6.33
N TRP A 22 -9.07 -0.31 -5.09
CA TRP A 22 -10.11 -1.02 -4.34
C TRP A 22 -10.65 -0.26 -3.14
N THR A 23 -9.84 0.60 -2.50
CA THR A 23 -10.20 1.19 -1.20
C THR A 23 -11.44 2.04 -1.26
N THR A 24 -11.66 2.78 -2.34
CA THR A 24 -12.75 3.75 -2.46
C THR A 24 -14.12 3.13 -2.73
N ALA A 25 -14.18 1.97 -3.37
CA ALA A 25 -15.44 1.42 -3.87
C ALA A 25 -15.67 -0.07 -3.51
N LEU A 26 -14.73 -0.70 -2.80
CA LEU A 26 -14.86 -2.11 -2.42
C LEU A 26 -16.03 -2.33 -1.44
N GLY A 27 -16.28 -1.37 -0.53
CA GLY A 27 -17.38 -1.46 0.43
C GLY A 27 -18.73 -1.63 -0.26
N ALA A 28 -19.03 -0.81 -1.27
CA ALA A 28 -20.27 -0.91 -2.04
C ALA A 28 -20.38 -2.25 -2.81
N HIS A 29 -19.26 -2.81 -3.28
CA HIS A 29 -19.26 -4.15 -3.88
C HIS A 29 -19.56 -5.23 -2.85
N LEU A 30 -18.95 -5.18 -1.67
CA LEU A 30 -19.15 -6.15 -0.59
C LEU A 30 -20.60 -6.10 -0.06
N GLU A 31 -21.16 -4.92 0.10
CA GLU A 31 -22.57 -4.74 0.46
C GLU A 31 -23.50 -5.37 -0.59
N LYS A 32 -23.24 -5.17 -1.88
CA LYS A 32 -24.02 -5.74 -2.99
C LYS A 32 -24.01 -7.27 -3.00
N ILE A 33 -22.91 -7.92 -2.58
CA ILE A 33 -22.83 -9.38 -2.46
C ILE A 33 -23.30 -9.91 -1.10
N GLY A 34 -23.81 -9.03 -0.22
CA GLY A 34 -24.52 -9.40 1.01
C GLY A 34 -23.66 -9.41 2.28
N PHE A 35 -22.49 -8.80 2.28
CA PHE A 35 -21.66 -8.65 3.49
C PHE A 35 -22.30 -7.65 4.46
N SER A 36 -22.27 -7.99 5.73
CA SER A 36 -22.65 -7.08 6.82
C SER A 36 -21.60 -5.97 7.00
N GLY A 37 -22.00 -4.84 7.61
CA GLY A 37 -21.09 -3.74 7.90
C GLY A 37 -19.86 -4.17 8.75
N SER A 38 -20.04 -5.12 9.67
CA SER A 38 -18.94 -5.67 10.47
C SER A 38 -17.96 -6.51 9.66
N GLU A 39 -18.43 -7.25 8.66
CA GLU A 39 -17.59 -8.01 7.74
C GLU A 39 -16.82 -7.09 6.81
N ILE A 40 -17.48 -6.05 6.28
CA ILE A 40 -16.84 -5.01 5.46
C ILE A 40 -15.73 -4.33 6.26
N ALA A 41 -16.02 -3.90 7.49
CA ALA A 41 -15.01 -3.32 8.39
C ALA A 41 -13.86 -4.29 8.67
N GLY A 42 -14.13 -5.60 8.78
CA GLY A 42 -13.11 -6.64 8.93
C GLY A 42 -12.18 -6.74 7.73
N ILE A 43 -12.70 -6.62 6.50
CA ILE A 43 -11.88 -6.62 5.27
C ILE A 43 -10.98 -5.37 5.19
N TYR A 44 -11.52 -4.18 5.44
CA TYR A 44 -10.71 -2.95 5.49
C TYR A 44 -9.70 -2.97 6.64
N GLY A 45 -10.07 -3.58 7.77
CA GLY A 45 -9.22 -3.75 8.95
C GLY A 45 -7.92 -4.52 8.68
N CYS A 46 -7.89 -5.40 7.69
CA CYS A 46 -6.69 -6.15 7.29
C CYS A 46 -5.50 -5.22 7.02
N MET A 47 -5.72 -4.08 6.34
CA MET A 47 -4.65 -3.13 6.03
C MET A 47 -4.08 -2.49 7.30
N TRP A 48 -4.93 -2.08 8.22
CA TRP A 48 -4.50 -1.45 9.47
C TRP A 48 -3.74 -2.44 10.36
N LEU A 49 -4.22 -3.66 10.48
CA LEU A 49 -3.52 -4.73 11.20
C LEU A 49 -2.16 -5.03 10.57
N ALA A 50 -2.09 -5.11 9.24
CA ALA A 50 -0.83 -5.32 8.53
C ALA A 50 0.17 -4.18 8.75
N CYS A 51 -0.30 -2.93 8.81
CA CYS A 51 0.56 -1.77 9.07
C CYS A 51 1.21 -1.80 10.47
N ILE A 52 0.59 -2.46 11.47
CA ILE A 52 1.22 -2.66 12.79
C ILE A 52 2.42 -3.60 12.67
N VAL A 53 2.33 -4.62 11.83
CA VAL A 53 3.38 -5.64 11.64
C VAL A 53 4.43 -5.21 10.59
N ALA A 54 4.05 -4.34 9.67
CA ALA A 54 4.88 -3.93 8.54
C ALA A 54 6.29 -3.41 8.90
N PRO A 55 6.48 -2.56 9.94
CA PRO A 55 7.81 -2.08 10.30
C PRO A 55 8.77 -3.20 10.70
N PHE A 56 8.26 -4.27 11.33
CA PHE A 56 9.07 -5.42 11.74
C PHE A 56 9.55 -6.21 10.52
N ILE A 57 8.66 -6.47 9.56
CA ILE A 57 8.99 -7.18 8.33
C ILE A 57 9.90 -6.30 7.44
N GLY A 58 9.49 -5.06 7.20
CA GLY A 58 10.22 -4.13 6.32
C GLY A 58 11.64 -3.86 6.80
N GLY A 59 11.83 -3.65 8.12
CA GLY A 59 13.14 -3.47 8.72
C GLY A 59 14.03 -4.70 8.56
N GLN A 60 13.54 -5.89 8.89
CA GLN A 60 14.31 -7.12 8.75
C GLN A 60 14.69 -7.41 7.29
N VAL A 61 13.78 -7.18 6.35
CA VAL A 61 14.04 -7.38 4.92
C VAL A 61 15.08 -6.37 4.42
N ALA A 62 14.87 -5.07 4.70
CA ALA A 62 15.76 -4.01 4.22
C ALA A 62 17.18 -4.12 4.80
N ASP A 63 17.29 -4.62 6.03
CA ASP A 63 18.55 -4.62 6.76
C ASP A 63 19.32 -5.95 6.64
N ARG A 64 18.65 -7.07 6.29
CA ARG A 64 19.30 -8.38 6.46
C ARG A 64 19.07 -9.41 5.37
N LEU A 65 17.88 -9.47 4.77
CA LEU A 65 17.48 -10.66 4.00
C LEU A 65 17.73 -10.53 2.50
N MET A 66 17.30 -9.45 1.89
CA MET A 66 17.42 -9.28 0.43
C MET A 66 17.39 -7.81 0.02
N GLN A 67 17.75 -7.56 -1.23
CA GLN A 67 17.68 -6.22 -1.81
C GLN A 67 16.23 -5.71 -1.83
N SER A 68 16.03 -4.45 -1.42
CA SER A 68 14.68 -3.88 -1.25
C SER A 68 13.83 -3.95 -2.53
N GLN A 69 14.42 -3.70 -3.72
CA GLN A 69 13.70 -3.79 -4.99
C GLN A 69 13.31 -5.23 -5.35
N GLN A 70 14.08 -6.24 -4.91
CA GLN A 70 13.71 -7.65 -5.11
C GLN A 70 12.53 -8.04 -4.24
N PHE A 71 12.54 -7.60 -2.97
CA PHE A 71 11.38 -7.82 -2.10
C PHE A 71 10.13 -7.15 -2.66
N LEU A 72 10.23 -5.89 -3.12
CA LEU A 72 9.10 -5.22 -3.79
C LEU A 72 8.57 -6.06 -4.95
N GLY A 73 9.44 -6.54 -5.81
CA GLY A 73 9.06 -7.35 -6.96
C GLY A 73 8.30 -8.61 -6.57
N ILE A 74 8.85 -9.38 -5.65
CA ILE A 74 8.26 -10.64 -5.18
C ILE A 74 6.94 -10.37 -4.44
N ALA A 75 6.93 -9.39 -3.52
CA ALA A 75 5.76 -9.05 -2.72
C ALA A 75 4.59 -8.60 -3.60
N HIS A 76 4.85 -7.80 -4.64
CA HIS A 76 3.79 -7.34 -5.54
C HIS A 76 3.31 -8.42 -6.50
N ILE A 77 4.17 -9.33 -6.98
CA ILE A 77 3.74 -10.48 -7.80
C ILE A 77 2.88 -11.44 -6.96
N ALA A 78 3.34 -11.81 -5.77
CA ALA A 78 2.56 -12.64 -4.86
C ALA A 78 1.28 -11.92 -4.41
N GLY A 79 1.37 -10.62 -4.14
CA GLY A 79 0.22 -9.76 -3.80
C GLY A 79 -0.82 -9.67 -4.92
N ALA A 80 -0.39 -9.67 -6.19
CA ALA A 80 -1.28 -9.71 -7.35
C ALA A 80 -2.10 -11.01 -7.38
N TYR A 81 -1.45 -12.14 -7.15
CA TYR A 81 -2.14 -13.43 -7.04
C TYR A 81 -3.15 -13.44 -5.89
N LEU A 82 -2.77 -12.92 -4.72
CA LEU A 82 -3.66 -12.85 -3.56
C LEU A 82 -4.85 -11.93 -3.79
N LEU A 83 -4.66 -10.76 -4.43
CA LEU A 83 -5.75 -9.87 -4.83
C LEU A 83 -6.71 -10.55 -5.81
N TYR A 84 -6.17 -11.29 -6.78
CA TYR A 84 -7.00 -12.06 -7.70
C TYR A 84 -7.79 -13.14 -6.96
N GLN A 85 -7.17 -13.87 -6.03
CA GLN A 85 -7.88 -14.85 -5.20
C GLN A 85 -8.95 -14.19 -4.31
N THR A 86 -8.68 -13.00 -3.78
CA THR A 86 -9.66 -12.21 -3.03
C THR A 86 -10.84 -11.80 -3.92
N SER A 87 -10.58 -11.45 -5.19
CA SER A 87 -11.61 -10.94 -6.11
C SER A 87 -12.71 -11.94 -6.44
N ILE A 88 -12.42 -13.23 -6.36
CA ILE A 88 -13.35 -14.32 -6.71
C ILE A 88 -14.08 -14.90 -5.48
N GLN A 89 -13.79 -14.41 -4.27
CA GLN A 89 -14.45 -14.88 -3.07
C GLN A 89 -15.80 -14.17 -2.87
N THR A 90 -16.80 -14.94 -2.47
CA THR A 90 -18.13 -14.44 -2.09
C THR A 90 -18.43 -14.63 -0.60
N ASP A 91 -17.58 -15.40 0.10
CA ASP A 91 -17.69 -15.65 1.54
C ASP A 91 -16.65 -14.85 2.32
N PHE A 92 -17.06 -14.32 3.49
CA PHE A 92 -16.20 -13.49 4.32
C PHE A 92 -14.89 -14.17 4.74
N THR A 93 -14.96 -15.40 5.26
CA THR A 93 -13.78 -16.06 5.84
C THR A 93 -12.62 -16.25 4.85
N PRO A 94 -12.81 -16.86 3.67
CA PRO A 94 -11.72 -16.98 2.70
C PRO A 94 -11.28 -15.62 2.16
N MET A 95 -12.19 -14.68 1.93
CA MET A 95 -11.87 -13.32 1.48
C MET A 95 -10.97 -12.61 2.47
N TRP A 96 -11.28 -12.68 3.76
CA TRP A 96 -10.50 -12.08 4.84
C TRP A 96 -9.07 -12.63 4.90
N TRP A 97 -8.90 -13.94 4.77
CA TRP A 97 -7.55 -14.55 4.79
C TRP A 97 -6.70 -14.15 3.59
N TYR A 98 -7.25 -14.16 2.37
CA TYR A 98 -6.53 -13.73 1.18
C TYR A 98 -6.19 -12.23 1.25
N MET A 99 -7.13 -11.40 1.71
CA MET A 99 -6.90 -9.96 1.88
C MET A 99 -5.85 -9.69 2.96
N MET A 100 -5.90 -10.39 4.10
CA MET A 100 -4.89 -10.27 5.14
C MET A 100 -3.50 -10.65 4.63
N ALA A 101 -3.38 -11.77 3.92
CA ALA A 101 -2.11 -12.19 3.34
C ALA A 101 -1.57 -11.16 2.34
N HIS A 102 -2.45 -10.59 1.48
CA HIS A 102 -2.08 -9.49 0.59
C HIS A 102 -1.57 -8.28 1.38
N CYS A 103 -2.32 -7.83 2.38
CA CYS A 103 -1.96 -6.66 3.18
C CYS A 103 -0.63 -6.85 3.93
N LEU A 104 -0.34 -8.04 4.45
CA LEU A 104 0.92 -8.36 5.10
C LEU A 104 2.13 -8.29 4.15
N LEU A 105 1.94 -8.59 2.86
CA LEU A 105 2.98 -8.41 1.85
C LEU A 105 3.07 -6.95 1.39
N TYR A 106 1.93 -6.26 1.27
CA TYR A 106 1.84 -4.90 0.73
C TYR A 106 2.33 -3.84 1.72
N ALA A 107 1.94 -3.91 3.00
CA ALA A 107 2.25 -2.88 3.98
C ALA A 107 3.76 -2.61 4.16
N PRO A 108 4.66 -3.62 4.22
CA PRO A 108 6.11 -3.38 4.23
C PRO A 108 6.62 -2.64 3.00
N THR A 109 5.99 -2.83 1.83
CA THR A 109 6.41 -2.17 0.59
C THR A 109 6.22 -0.66 0.63
N LEU A 110 5.24 -0.15 1.39
CA LEU A 110 5.03 1.28 1.61
C LEU A 110 6.25 1.95 2.26
N VAL A 111 6.86 1.28 3.23
CA VAL A 111 8.07 1.77 3.89
C VAL A 111 9.29 1.64 2.97
N LEU A 112 9.42 0.50 2.29
CA LEU A 112 10.56 0.23 1.41
C LEU A 112 10.63 1.14 0.19
N THR A 113 9.49 1.53 -0.40
CA THR A 113 9.48 2.52 -1.50
C THR A 113 10.05 3.86 -1.07
N ASN A 114 9.71 4.33 0.14
CA ASN A 114 10.29 5.54 0.70
C ASN A 114 11.81 5.37 0.94
N SER A 115 12.21 4.25 1.55
CA SER A 115 13.62 3.94 1.82
C SER A 115 14.48 3.91 0.54
N ILE A 116 13.99 3.30 -0.54
CA ILE A 116 14.66 3.30 -1.85
C ILE A 116 14.86 4.73 -2.35
N CYS A 117 13.85 5.59 -2.25
CA CYS A 117 13.97 6.98 -2.64
C CYS A 117 15.05 7.70 -1.85
N PHE A 118 15.03 7.61 -0.52
CA PHE A 118 16.01 8.28 0.34
C PHE A 118 17.44 7.82 0.11
N ARG A 119 17.65 6.55 -0.26
CA ARG A 119 18.99 6.01 -0.52
C ARG A 119 19.58 6.43 -1.87
N HIS A 120 18.76 6.76 -2.85
CA HIS A 120 19.22 7.01 -4.22
C HIS A 120 19.00 8.44 -4.71
N LEU A 121 18.41 9.32 -3.89
CA LEU A 121 18.31 10.76 -4.17
C LEU A 121 19.48 11.50 -3.57
N GLY A 122 20.09 12.37 -4.35
CA GLY A 122 21.24 13.18 -3.88
C GLY A 122 20.81 14.29 -2.91
N ASN A 123 19.61 14.85 -3.08
CA ASN A 123 18.97 15.82 -2.17
C ASN A 123 17.55 15.36 -1.89
N ALA A 124 17.44 14.42 -0.94
CA ALA A 124 16.15 13.81 -0.61
C ALA A 124 15.16 14.83 -0.04
N ASP A 125 15.62 15.82 0.72
CA ASP A 125 14.75 16.83 1.37
C ASP A 125 13.99 17.68 0.35
N GLU A 126 14.62 18.02 -0.76
CA GLU A 126 13.99 18.83 -1.82
C GLU A 126 13.25 17.99 -2.87
N GLU A 127 13.68 16.76 -3.12
CA GLU A 127 13.23 15.96 -4.25
C GLU A 127 12.16 14.95 -3.87
N PHE A 128 12.18 14.42 -2.65
CA PHE A 128 11.25 13.39 -2.21
C PHE A 128 9.79 13.83 -2.27
N GLY A 129 9.49 15.06 -1.84
CA GLY A 129 8.12 15.59 -1.90
C GLY A 129 7.56 15.59 -3.32
N LYS A 130 8.38 15.99 -4.33
CA LYS A 130 7.98 16.00 -5.75
C LYS A 130 7.73 14.60 -6.31
N ILE A 131 8.47 13.61 -5.83
CA ILE A 131 8.30 12.20 -6.22
C ILE A 131 7.08 11.61 -5.51
N ARG A 132 6.89 11.94 -4.23
CA ARG A 132 5.78 11.42 -3.40
C ARG A 132 4.40 11.85 -3.91
N VAL A 133 4.30 13.04 -4.50
CA VAL A 133 3.06 13.55 -5.14
C VAL A 133 2.53 12.59 -6.22
N TRP A 134 3.41 11.88 -6.94
CA TRP A 134 2.99 10.89 -7.93
C TRP A 134 2.17 9.74 -7.33
N GLY A 135 2.32 9.46 -6.04
CA GLY A 135 1.45 8.54 -5.33
C GLY A 135 0.01 9.03 -5.27
N ALA A 136 -0.22 10.31 -4.94
CA ALA A 136 -1.57 10.89 -4.94
C ALA A 136 -2.15 10.93 -6.37
N ILE A 137 -1.33 11.27 -7.37
CA ILE A 137 -1.74 11.24 -8.79
C ILE A 137 -2.13 9.80 -9.18
N GLY A 138 -1.37 8.79 -8.77
CA GLY A 138 -1.68 7.39 -9.02
C GLY A 138 -3.01 6.95 -8.42
N TRP A 139 -3.28 7.37 -7.19
CA TRP A 139 -4.56 7.14 -6.50
C TRP A 139 -5.74 7.73 -7.27
N ILE A 140 -5.65 9.00 -7.67
CA ILE A 140 -6.71 9.67 -8.44
C ILE A 140 -6.87 9.04 -9.82
N ALA A 141 -5.78 8.80 -10.53
CA ALA A 141 -5.79 8.26 -11.88
C ALA A 141 -6.43 6.86 -11.94
N ILE A 142 -6.15 6.01 -10.95
CA ILE A 142 -6.75 4.66 -10.92
C ILE A 142 -8.25 4.73 -10.66
N GLY A 143 -8.72 5.69 -9.86
CA GLY A 143 -10.15 5.93 -9.65
C GLY A 143 -10.87 6.25 -10.96
N TRP A 144 -10.27 7.10 -11.80
CA TRP A 144 -10.80 7.40 -13.15
C TRP A 144 -10.78 6.16 -14.06
N ILE A 145 -9.71 5.36 -14.02
CA ILE A 145 -9.61 4.13 -14.80
C ILE A 145 -10.69 3.14 -14.38
N VAL A 146 -10.90 2.94 -13.08
CA VAL A 146 -11.99 2.10 -12.55
C VAL A 146 -13.34 2.59 -13.05
N THR A 147 -13.61 3.89 -12.93
CA THR A 147 -14.88 4.48 -13.40
C THR A 147 -15.05 4.27 -14.91
N PHE A 148 -14.01 4.50 -15.71
CA PHE A 148 -14.03 4.30 -17.15
C PHE A 148 -14.30 2.84 -17.53
N VAL A 149 -13.63 1.89 -16.86
CA VAL A 149 -13.82 0.45 -17.08
C VAL A 149 -15.27 0.05 -16.78
N ARG A 150 -15.81 0.49 -15.64
CA ARG A 150 -17.18 0.20 -15.25
C ARG A 150 -18.22 0.78 -16.20
N SER A 151 -18.05 2.04 -16.61
CA SER A 151 -19.00 2.71 -17.51
C SER A 151 -19.04 2.09 -18.92
N ASN A 152 -17.91 1.59 -19.42
CA ASN A 152 -17.86 1.05 -20.77
C ASN A 152 -18.16 -0.46 -20.85
N TRP A 153 -17.78 -1.23 -19.82
CA TRP A 153 -17.91 -2.70 -19.84
C TRP A 153 -18.89 -3.25 -18.81
N GLN A 154 -19.56 -2.39 -18.03
CA GLN A 154 -20.54 -2.76 -16.99
C GLN A 154 -20.02 -3.85 -16.05
N THR A 155 -18.72 -3.82 -15.74
CA THR A 155 -18.03 -4.84 -14.94
C THR A 155 -18.55 -4.92 -13.51
N GLU A 156 -19.19 -3.84 -13.00
CA GLU A 156 -19.85 -3.82 -11.70
C GLU A 156 -21.02 -4.79 -11.59
N ASN A 157 -21.55 -5.30 -12.71
CA ASN A 157 -22.64 -6.27 -12.77
C ASN A 157 -22.13 -7.72 -12.83
N LEU A 158 -20.81 -7.94 -12.86
CA LEU A 158 -20.23 -9.27 -12.78
C LEU A 158 -20.57 -9.87 -11.41
N THR A 159 -21.38 -10.92 -11.43
CA THR A 159 -21.77 -11.62 -10.21
C THR A 159 -20.60 -12.42 -9.65
N GLY A 160 -20.25 -12.18 -8.39
CA GLY A 160 -19.28 -12.99 -7.67
C GLY A 160 -17.80 -12.66 -7.87
N MET A 161 -17.43 -11.67 -8.72
CA MET A 161 -16.04 -11.26 -8.90
C MET A 161 -15.90 -9.74 -8.78
N SER A 162 -14.97 -9.28 -7.94
CA SER A 162 -14.69 -7.86 -7.78
C SER A 162 -13.73 -7.35 -8.87
N ASP A 163 -14.26 -6.55 -9.80
CA ASP A 163 -13.48 -5.86 -10.83
C ASP A 163 -12.38 -4.95 -10.23
N LEU A 164 -12.66 -4.32 -9.09
CA LEU A 164 -11.73 -3.46 -8.37
C LEU A 164 -10.47 -4.22 -7.95
N LEU A 165 -10.64 -5.40 -7.37
CA LEU A 165 -9.54 -6.24 -6.92
C LEU A 165 -8.78 -6.86 -8.11
N VAL A 166 -9.47 -7.14 -9.22
CA VAL A 166 -8.81 -7.58 -10.47
C VAL A 166 -7.93 -6.47 -11.04
N ILE A 167 -8.44 -5.24 -11.11
CA ILE A 167 -7.66 -4.07 -11.56
C ILE A 167 -6.45 -3.86 -10.65
N ALA A 168 -6.64 -3.91 -9.32
CA ALA A 168 -5.55 -3.83 -8.36
C ALA A 168 -4.52 -4.95 -8.55
N ALA A 169 -4.95 -6.18 -8.84
CA ALA A 169 -4.07 -7.31 -9.11
C ALA A 169 -3.22 -7.08 -10.36
N VAL A 170 -3.81 -6.56 -11.44
CA VAL A 170 -3.08 -6.24 -12.67
C VAL A 170 -2.03 -5.15 -12.41
N VAL A 171 -2.41 -4.07 -11.73
CA VAL A 171 -1.47 -2.98 -11.39
C VAL A 171 -0.37 -3.50 -10.46
N SER A 172 -0.69 -4.38 -9.51
CA SER A 172 0.30 -5.01 -8.62
C SER A 172 1.28 -5.89 -9.39
N ALA A 173 0.81 -6.66 -10.37
CA ALA A 173 1.69 -7.45 -11.24
C ALA A 173 2.64 -6.55 -12.05
N ILE A 174 2.12 -5.45 -12.61
CA ILE A 174 2.93 -4.46 -13.33
C ILE A 174 3.98 -3.85 -12.40
N MET A 175 3.60 -3.46 -11.17
CA MET A 175 4.52 -2.93 -10.16
C MET A 175 5.58 -3.97 -9.78
N GLY A 176 5.20 -5.23 -9.63
CA GLY A 176 6.12 -6.32 -9.32
C GLY A 176 7.21 -6.47 -10.39
N ILE A 177 6.82 -6.55 -11.66
CA ILE A 177 7.77 -6.62 -12.79
C ILE A 177 8.63 -5.36 -12.86
N TYR A 178 8.01 -4.19 -12.70
CA TYR A 178 8.70 -2.91 -12.74
C TYR A 178 9.76 -2.78 -11.64
N SER A 179 9.50 -3.32 -10.46
CA SER A 179 10.40 -3.25 -9.30
C SER A 179 11.80 -3.83 -9.59
N PHE A 180 11.91 -4.86 -10.44
CA PHE A 180 13.20 -5.42 -10.84
C PHE A 180 14.02 -4.48 -11.73
N THR A 181 13.42 -3.42 -12.26
CA THR A 181 14.15 -2.40 -13.03
C THR A 181 14.72 -1.29 -12.14
N LEU A 182 14.30 -1.19 -10.88
CA LEU A 182 14.76 -0.18 -9.92
C LEU A 182 16.25 -0.34 -9.59
N PRO A 183 16.93 0.71 -9.12
CA PRO A 183 18.33 0.62 -8.74
C PRO A 183 18.49 -0.36 -7.56
N LYS A 184 19.60 -1.11 -7.60
CA LYS A 184 19.93 -2.08 -6.56
C LYS A 184 20.08 -1.39 -5.22
N THR A 185 19.29 -1.80 -4.24
CA THR A 185 19.28 -1.26 -2.88
C THR A 185 19.63 -2.40 -1.94
N GLU A 186 20.92 -2.53 -1.64
CA GLU A 186 21.45 -3.63 -0.84
C GLU A 186 21.07 -3.50 0.65
N PRO A 187 20.93 -4.61 1.38
CA PRO A 187 20.72 -4.60 2.82
C PRO A 187 21.87 -3.89 3.55
N ILE A 188 21.58 -3.22 4.66
CA ILE A 188 22.59 -2.60 5.53
C ILE A 188 23.13 -3.70 6.44
N LYS A 189 24.22 -4.35 6.05
CA LYS A 189 24.82 -5.49 6.78
C LYS A 189 25.32 -5.17 8.19
N ASP A 190 25.50 -3.89 8.52
CA ASP A 190 26.04 -3.44 9.82
C ASP A 190 24.96 -3.08 10.86
N SER A 191 23.68 -3.28 10.57
CA SER A 191 22.66 -3.09 11.59
C SER A 191 22.72 -4.26 12.59
N GLN A 192 23.59 -4.13 13.59
CA GLN A 192 23.82 -5.15 14.65
C GLN A 192 22.64 -5.27 15.62
N ASP A 193 21.64 -4.42 15.52
CA ASP A 193 20.58 -4.30 16.50
C ASP A 193 19.28 -4.94 15.98
N PRO A 194 18.96 -6.19 16.39
CA PRO A 194 17.72 -6.86 15.97
C PRO A 194 16.47 -6.14 16.46
N LEU A 195 16.61 -5.23 17.41
CA LEU A 195 15.51 -4.54 18.09
C LEU A 195 15.58 -3.01 17.86
N ALA A 196 16.15 -2.56 16.72
CA ALA A 196 16.24 -1.14 16.38
C ALA A 196 14.87 -0.42 16.41
N PHE A 197 13.78 -1.13 16.13
CA PHE A 197 12.43 -0.59 16.26
C PHE A 197 12.03 -0.25 17.71
N ILE A 198 12.55 -0.97 18.71
CA ILE A 198 12.32 -0.63 20.12
C ILE A 198 12.98 0.71 20.47
N LYS A 199 14.14 0.99 19.84
CA LYS A 199 14.81 2.30 20.02
C LYS A 199 13.98 3.44 19.44
N ALA A 200 13.17 3.20 18.41
CA ALA A 200 12.25 4.18 17.87
C ALA A 200 11.21 4.63 18.91
N PHE A 201 10.76 3.75 19.81
CA PHE A 201 9.94 4.17 20.96
C PHE A 201 10.66 5.12 21.91
N GLY A 202 12.00 5.05 21.96
CA GLY A 202 12.82 6.02 22.69
C GLY A 202 12.67 7.46 22.18
N MET A 203 12.35 7.65 20.88
CA MET A 203 12.10 8.96 20.29
C MET A 203 10.84 9.63 20.87
N LEU A 204 9.89 8.86 21.41
CA LEU A 204 8.71 9.41 22.09
C LEU A 204 9.07 10.17 23.38
N LYS A 205 10.29 10.02 23.88
CA LYS A 205 10.80 10.82 25.01
C LYS A 205 11.18 12.24 24.57
N ASP A 206 11.43 12.47 23.29
CA ASP A 206 11.60 13.80 22.71
C ASP A 206 10.24 14.50 22.63
N ARG A 207 10.12 15.64 23.31
CA ARG A 207 8.87 16.41 23.40
C ARG A 207 8.37 16.87 22.02
N ASN A 208 9.27 17.27 21.14
CA ASN A 208 8.88 17.78 19.82
C ASN A 208 8.37 16.63 18.94
N PHE A 209 9.05 15.47 19.01
CA PHE A 209 8.61 14.28 18.29
C PHE A 209 7.27 13.77 18.82
N LEU A 210 7.06 13.76 20.14
CA LEU A 210 5.79 13.37 20.74
C LEU A 210 4.64 14.30 20.30
N ILE A 211 4.87 15.62 20.32
CA ILE A 211 3.88 16.61 19.85
C ILE A 211 3.57 16.36 18.37
N PHE A 212 4.59 16.17 17.53
CA PHE A 212 4.41 15.87 16.12
C PHE A 212 3.54 14.60 15.92
N MET A 213 3.81 13.53 16.65
CA MET A 213 3.05 12.29 16.58
C MET A 213 1.59 12.47 17.02
N LEU A 214 1.36 13.23 18.11
CA LEU A 214 0.00 13.53 18.59
C LEU A 214 -0.78 14.37 17.59
N VAL A 215 -0.17 15.41 17.02
CA VAL A 215 -0.80 16.24 16.00
C VAL A 215 -1.12 15.41 14.75
N ALA A 216 -0.18 14.61 14.28
CA ALA A 216 -0.40 13.72 13.15
C ALA A 216 -1.56 12.74 13.40
N PHE A 217 -1.62 12.15 14.59
CA PHE A 217 -2.71 11.25 14.99
C PHE A 217 -4.07 11.97 14.98
N VAL A 218 -4.17 13.14 15.61
CA VAL A 218 -5.41 13.94 15.67
C VAL A 218 -5.86 14.35 14.26
N VAL A 219 -4.94 14.88 13.44
CA VAL A 219 -5.27 15.31 12.07
C VAL A 219 -5.76 14.12 11.22
N THR A 220 -5.08 12.97 11.29
CA THR A 220 -5.49 11.78 10.54
C THR A 220 -6.85 11.28 10.99
N THR A 221 -7.12 11.26 12.31
CA THR A 221 -8.41 10.86 12.85
C THR A 221 -9.54 11.82 12.47
N CYS A 222 -9.28 13.14 12.53
CA CYS A 222 -10.26 14.15 12.10
C CYS A 222 -10.59 14.06 10.61
N LEU A 223 -9.58 13.81 9.75
CA LEU A 223 -9.80 13.65 8.30
C LEU A 223 -10.64 12.42 7.99
N LEU A 224 -10.46 11.32 8.71
CA LEU A 224 -11.31 10.13 8.57
C LEU A 224 -12.76 10.43 8.98
N TYR A 225 -12.96 11.12 10.09
CA TYR A 225 -14.30 11.44 10.60
C TYR A 225 -15.05 12.43 9.69
N THR A 226 -14.36 13.41 9.09
CA THR A 226 -15.00 14.36 8.17
C THR A 226 -15.35 13.74 6.81
N SER A 227 -14.67 12.68 6.39
CA SER A 227 -15.03 11.92 5.19
C SER A 227 -16.36 11.20 5.39
N ASP A 228 -16.55 10.54 6.54
CA ASP A 228 -17.80 9.82 6.84
C ASP A 228 -19.02 10.79 7.00
N ALA A 229 -18.80 11.99 7.54
CA ALA A 229 -19.86 13.00 7.70
C ALA A 229 -20.24 13.73 6.39
N ALA A 230 -19.45 13.60 5.32
CA ALA A 230 -19.79 14.16 4.01
C ALA A 230 -20.62 13.22 3.14
N ASP A 231 -20.72 11.96 3.53
CA ASP A 231 -21.49 10.91 2.83
C ASP A 231 -22.89 10.68 3.45
N GLU A 232 -23.26 11.39 4.54
CA GLU A 232 -24.60 11.52 5.10
C GLU A 232 -25.34 12.77 4.55
#